data_915923212457236e637ee41912fddda8
#
_entry.id   915923212457236e637ee41912fddda8
#
_cell.length_a   1.000
_cell.length_b   1.000
_cell.length_c   1.000
_cell.angle_alpha   90.00
_cell.angle_beta   90.00
_cell.angle_gamma   90.00
#
_symmetry.space_group_name_H-M   'P 1'
#
loop_
_entity.id
_entity.type
_entity.pdbx_description
1 polymer ?
#
loop_
_entity_poly.entity_id
_entity_poly.type
_entity_poly.pdbx_seq_one_letter_code
_entity_poly.pdbx_strand_id
1 'polypeptide(L)'
;MTLRRSLLRTAASGLAVGTLLLASACAGDDLASDSGDDTPAASSGGPVTIASQSFPEAALMASMYELLLSDAGYDPTVKLVDARDAYMSDFPGSVDVVPEYVGGIVNFLNSRDGGDSAEPFVAGDGQELADQGSDLLDDAGITLLDLSEATDTNAFFVTQERAEEEGWSALSDLEGESLVLAAAPDCEGRLDCGAGLTEDYGIELTKILPLGYASDQTYQSVIDGESDLGLTSTTDGTLDSLGLVVLDDDREIQPAQNLVPAVSTEFLDEHPDLADLLEPLMAALTTEK
;
A
#
# COMPACT_ATOMS: atom_id res chain seq x y z
N MET A 1 10.82 -52.88 -34.89
CA MET A 1 9.51 -53.36 -35.39
C MET A 1 8.66 -52.11 -35.58
N THR A 2 8.75 -51.61 -36.76
CA THR A 2 7.82 -51.68 -37.90
C THR A 2 6.49 -51.01 -37.62
N LEU A 3 6.32 -49.84 -38.22
CA LEU A 3 5.63 -49.50 -39.48
C LEU A 3 4.13 -49.29 -39.28
N ARG A 4 3.42 -48.36 -39.78
CA ARG A 4 3.23 -47.65 -41.07
C ARG A 4 2.08 -46.63 -40.85
N ARG A 5 2.11 -45.39 -41.28
CA ARG A 5 1.74 -44.83 -42.60
C ARG A 5 0.30 -45.09 -43.07
N SER A 6 -0.41 -44.00 -43.29
CA SER A 6 -1.05 -43.60 -44.57
C SER A 6 -1.98 -42.42 -44.26
N LEU A 7 -1.84 -41.27 -44.84
CA LEU A 7 -1.99 -40.74 -46.22
C LEU A 7 -3.38 -40.88 -46.80
N LEU A 8 -3.90 -39.78 -47.23
CA LEU A 8 -4.53 -39.35 -48.50
C LEU A 8 -5.86 -38.61 -48.26
N ARG A 9 -5.91 -37.32 -48.64
CA ARG A 9 -6.35 -36.72 -49.94
C ARG A 9 -7.89 -36.64 -50.04
N THR A 10 -8.52 -35.68 -50.50
CA THR A 10 -8.54 -34.59 -51.46
C THR A 10 -9.90 -33.95 -51.44
N ALA A 11 -10.12 -32.80 -51.74
CA ALA A 11 -10.32 -31.86 -52.86
C ALA A 11 -11.61 -31.08 -52.60
N ALA A 12 -11.61 -29.83 -52.67
CA ALA A 12 -11.69 -28.88 -53.79
C ALA A 12 -13.14 -28.48 -54.21
N SER A 13 -13.26 -27.23 -54.45
CA SER A 13 -14.22 -26.50 -55.32
C SER A 13 -15.52 -25.99 -54.72
N GLY A 14 -15.76 -24.71 -54.72
CA GLY A 14 -16.53 -24.01 -55.69
C GLY A 14 -16.89 -22.56 -55.28
N LEU A 15 -16.51 -21.73 -56.10
CA LEU A 15 -16.87 -20.39 -56.55
C LEU A 15 -18.35 -20.04 -56.41
N ALA A 16 -18.69 -18.81 -55.92
CA ALA A 16 -19.70 -17.97 -56.57
C ALA A 16 -19.65 -16.50 -56.05
N VAL A 17 -19.42 -15.66 -56.96
CA VAL A 17 -19.49 -14.21 -57.05
C VAL A 17 -20.94 -13.72 -56.84
N GLY A 18 -21.13 -12.59 -56.15
CA GLY A 18 -22.42 -11.92 -56.06
C GLY A 18 -22.25 -10.49 -55.54
N THR A 19 -21.80 -9.60 -56.45
CA THR A 19 -21.90 -8.13 -56.30
C THR A 19 -23.33 -7.67 -56.44
N LEU A 20 -23.83 -6.89 -55.50
CA LEU A 20 -24.97 -5.97 -55.76
C LEU A 20 -24.68 -4.65 -55.03
N LEU A 21 -24.38 -3.66 -55.84
CA LEU A 21 -24.46 -2.22 -55.54
C LEU A 21 -25.92 -1.80 -55.65
N LEU A 22 -26.46 -1.15 -54.64
CA LEU A 22 -27.59 -0.23 -54.79
C LEU A 22 -27.30 1.02 -53.98
N ALA A 23 -26.99 2.07 -54.69
CA ALA A 23 -27.04 3.45 -54.22
C ALA A 23 -28.51 3.89 -54.11
N SER A 24 -28.87 4.54 -53.02
CA SER A 24 -30.05 5.41 -52.97
C SER A 24 -29.66 6.65 -52.16
N ALA A 25 -29.49 7.73 -52.89
CA ALA A 25 -29.50 9.08 -52.37
C ALA A 25 -30.94 9.54 -52.23
N CYS A 26 -31.28 10.13 -51.08
CA CYS A 26 -32.30 11.20 -51.03
C CYS A 26 -32.02 12.12 -49.85
N ALA A 27 -31.98 13.37 -50.21
CA ALA A 27 -31.78 14.56 -49.42
C ALA A 27 -32.94 14.84 -48.45
N GLY A 28 -32.63 15.58 -47.40
CA GLY A 28 -33.67 16.26 -46.60
C GLY A 28 -33.14 16.78 -45.26
N ASP A 29 -32.75 18.04 -45.27
CA ASP A 29 -32.86 19.08 -44.24
C ASP A 29 -32.26 18.95 -42.85
N ASP A 30 -31.35 19.85 -42.63
CA ASP A 30 -31.01 20.66 -41.47
C ASP A 30 -31.74 20.38 -40.15
N LEU A 31 -31.00 19.87 -39.16
CA LEU A 31 -30.99 20.38 -37.82
C LEU A 31 -29.55 20.21 -37.31
N ALA A 32 -28.82 21.29 -37.34
CA ALA A 32 -27.60 21.45 -36.57
C ALA A 32 -27.97 21.35 -35.09
N SER A 33 -27.68 20.22 -34.49
CA SER A 33 -27.51 20.10 -33.06
C SER A 33 -26.03 19.86 -32.84
N ASP A 34 -25.36 20.97 -32.61
CA ASP A 34 -24.05 21.02 -31.99
C ASP A 34 -24.24 20.46 -30.58
N SER A 35 -24.12 19.18 -30.44
CA SER A 35 -23.83 18.49 -29.18
C SER A 35 -22.41 18.03 -29.34
N GLY A 36 -21.50 18.92 -28.95
CA GLY A 36 -20.17 18.52 -28.62
C GLY A 36 -20.28 17.47 -27.52
N ASP A 37 -20.29 16.22 -27.93
CA ASP A 37 -20.01 15.10 -27.04
C ASP A 37 -18.49 15.11 -26.85
N ASP A 38 -18.04 15.99 -25.95
CA ASP A 38 -16.73 15.89 -25.33
C ASP A 38 -16.80 14.70 -24.35
N THR A 39 -16.98 13.51 -24.90
CA THR A 39 -16.55 12.30 -24.23
C THR A 39 -15.03 12.37 -24.26
N PRO A 40 -14.35 12.49 -23.12
CA PRO A 40 -12.91 12.36 -23.10
C PRO A 40 -12.58 11.07 -23.83
N ALA A 41 -11.69 11.13 -24.82
CA ALA A 41 -11.16 9.91 -25.42
C ALA A 41 -10.62 9.08 -24.26
N ALA A 42 -11.21 7.92 -24.03
CA ALA A 42 -10.65 6.98 -23.07
C ALA A 42 -9.19 6.79 -23.50
N SER A 43 -8.26 7.33 -22.74
CA SER A 43 -6.86 7.03 -22.90
C SER A 43 -6.75 5.52 -22.76
N SER A 44 -6.19 4.84 -23.75
CA SER A 44 -5.83 3.45 -23.59
C SER A 44 -4.61 3.46 -22.65
N GLY A 45 -4.84 3.27 -21.36
CA GLY A 45 -3.84 3.50 -20.31
C GLY A 45 -2.61 2.59 -20.39
N GLY A 46 -2.61 1.56 -21.22
CA GLY A 46 -1.47 0.67 -21.36
C GLY A 46 -1.18 -0.18 -20.11
N PRO A 47 -0.06 -0.93 -20.12
CA PRO A 47 0.33 -1.75 -18.97
C PRO A 47 0.78 -0.86 -17.81
N VAL A 48 0.41 -1.24 -16.57
CA VAL A 48 0.87 -0.61 -15.34
C VAL A 48 1.20 -1.68 -14.30
N THR A 49 2.35 -1.56 -13.67
CA THR A 49 2.78 -2.48 -12.61
C THR A 49 2.58 -1.82 -11.26
N ILE A 50 1.72 -2.43 -10.45
CA ILE A 50 1.46 -2.03 -9.06
C ILE A 50 2.23 -2.98 -8.15
N ALA A 51 3.08 -2.47 -7.26
CA ALA A 51 3.67 -3.28 -6.21
C ALA A 51 3.10 -2.89 -4.85
N SER A 52 3.11 -3.80 -3.89
CA SER A 52 2.71 -3.52 -2.51
C SER A 52 3.27 -4.57 -1.55
N GLN A 53 3.27 -4.24 -0.27
CA GLN A 53 3.52 -5.25 0.75
C GLN A 53 2.32 -6.21 0.86
N SER A 54 2.54 -7.40 1.43
CA SER A 54 1.55 -8.49 1.44
C SER A 54 0.65 -8.50 2.68
N PHE A 55 0.83 -7.57 3.63
CA PHE A 55 -0.08 -7.51 4.77
C PHE A 55 -1.49 -7.03 4.34
N PRO A 56 -2.55 -7.36 5.11
CA PRO A 56 -3.93 -7.27 4.62
C PRO A 56 -4.35 -5.91 4.06
N GLU A 57 -4.01 -4.81 4.74
CA GLU A 57 -4.37 -3.46 4.29
C GLU A 57 -3.65 -3.08 2.99
N ALA A 58 -2.33 -3.26 2.95
CA ALA A 58 -1.54 -2.93 1.76
C ALA A 58 -1.98 -3.75 0.53
N ALA A 59 -2.32 -5.03 0.72
CA ALA A 59 -2.87 -5.87 -0.34
C ALA A 59 -4.27 -5.40 -0.80
N LEU A 60 -5.10 -4.93 0.14
CA LEU A 60 -6.40 -4.33 -0.17
C LEU A 60 -6.23 -3.06 -1.00
N MET A 61 -5.35 -2.16 -0.60
CA MET A 61 -5.05 -0.92 -1.32
C MET A 61 -4.56 -1.20 -2.74
N ALA A 62 -3.65 -2.16 -2.92
CA ALA A 62 -3.19 -2.58 -4.24
C ALA A 62 -4.34 -3.10 -5.12
N SER A 63 -5.28 -3.86 -4.53
CA SER A 63 -6.46 -4.35 -5.24
C SER A 63 -7.43 -3.23 -5.62
N MET A 64 -7.57 -2.19 -4.78
CA MET A 64 -8.39 -1.02 -5.09
C MET A 64 -7.78 -0.23 -6.25
N TYR A 65 -6.46 -0.03 -6.27
CA TYR A 65 -5.75 0.59 -7.40
C TYR A 65 -5.91 -0.22 -8.68
N GLU A 66 -5.76 -1.56 -8.60
CA GLU A 66 -5.97 -2.46 -9.73
C GLU A 66 -7.36 -2.27 -10.36
N LEU A 67 -8.40 -2.22 -9.54
CA LEU A 67 -9.78 -2.04 -10.01
C LEU A 67 -9.99 -0.68 -10.66
N LEU A 68 -9.54 0.41 -10.01
CA LEU A 68 -9.67 1.77 -10.54
C LEU A 68 -8.95 1.94 -11.88
N LEU A 69 -7.72 1.45 -11.96
CA LEU A 69 -6.91 1.57 -13.17
C LEU A 69 -7.45 0.68 -14.30
N SER A 70 -7.95 -0.53 -13.99
CA SER A 70 -8.64 -1.38 -14.96
C SER A 70 -9.89 -0.71 -15.54
N ASP A 71 -10.71 -0.09 -14.69
CA ASP A 71 -11.92 0.63 -15.12
C ASP A 71 -11.60 1.84 -16.01
N ALA A 72 -10.43 2.45 -15.78
CA ALA A 72 -9.92 3.56 -16.60
C ALA A 72 -9.26 3.10 -17.93
N GLY A 73 -9.12 1.78 -18.15
CA GLY A 73 -8.60 1.21 -19.39
C GLY A 73 -7.09 0.94 -19.37
N TYR A 74 -6.46 0.93 -18.21
CA TYR A 74 -5.12 0.39 -18.01
C TYR A 74 -5.15 -1.15 -17.97
N ASP A 75 -3.97 -1.78 -18.11
CA ASP A 75 -3.75 -3.22 -17.96
C ASP A 75 -2.85 -3.48 -16.73
N PRO A 76 -3.41 -3.42 -15.50
CA PRO A 76 -2.63 -3.49 -14.28
C PRO A 76 -2.13 -4.90 -14.00
N THR A 77 -0.93 -4.99 -13.43
CA THR A 77 -0.34 -6.20 -12.86
C THR A 77 0.06 -5.93 -11.43
N VAL A 78 -0.52 -6.65 -10.47
CA VAL A 78 -0.21 -6.51 -9.04
C VAL A 78 0.88 -7.48 -8.62
N LYS A 79 1.88 -6.99 -7.89
CA LYS A 79 2.97 -7.75 -7.27
C LYS A 79 2.96 -7.52 -5.76
N LEU A 80 2.62 -8.53 -4.97
CA LEU A 80 2.70 -8.48 -3.52
C LEU A 80 4.03 -9.09 -3.05
N VAL A 81 4.70 -8.41 -2.12
CA VAL A 81 5.99 -8.81 -1.56
C VAL A 81 5.96 -8.71 -0.03
N ASP A 82 6.88 -9.42 0.66
CA ASP A 82 6.86 -9.50 2.12
C ASP A 82 7.44 -8.24 2.79
N ALA A 83 8.25 -7.45 2.09
CA ALA A 83 8.92 -6.28 2.64
C ALA A 83 9.11 -5.17 1.60
N ARG A 84 9.20 -3.91 2.06
CA ARG A 84 9.38 -2.71 1.23
C ARG A 84 10.60 -2.79 0.34
N ASP A 85 11.77 -3.17 0.87
CA ASP A 85 13.02 -3.26 0.11
C ASP A 85 12.93 -4.19 -1.11
N ALA A 86 12.04 -5.19 -1.10
CA ALA A 86 11.87 -6.10 -2.23
C ALA A 86 11.32 -5.38 -3.47
N TYR A 87 10.33 -4.48 -3.33
CA TYR A 87 9.86 -3.71 -4.49
C TYR A 87 10.66 -2.43 -4.72
N MET A 88 11.24 -1.82 -3.68
CA MET A 88 12.07 -0.62 -3.84
C MET A 88 13.36 -0.85 -4.63
N SER A 89 13.76 -2.11 -4.86
CA SER A 89 14.82 -2.45 -5.80
C SER A 89 14.40 -2.28 -7.26
N ASP A 90 13.11 -2.35 -7.55
CA ASP A 90 12.50 -2.30 -8.88
C ASP A 90 11.72 -1.00 -9.13
N PHE A 91 11.37 -0.27 -8.06
CA PHE A 91 10.66 1.01 -8.10
C PHE A 91 11.66 2.19 -8.07
N PRO A 92 11.51 3.17 -8.97
CA PRO A 92 10.47 3.35 -9.98
C PRO A 92 10.75 2.75 -11.36
N GLY A 93 11.67 1.79 -11.52
CA GLY A 93 12.09 1.28 -12.83
C GLY A 93 11.07 0.37 -13.52
N SER A 94 10.79 -0.82 -12.94
CA SER A 94 9.83 -1.80 -13.50
C SER A 94 8.55 -1.93 -12.66
N VAL A 95 8.40 -1.09 -11.66
CA VAL A 95 7.20 -0.84 -10.88
C VAL A 95 6.81 0.61 -11.12
N ASP A 96 5.55 0.86 -11.42
CA ASP A 96 5.05 2.16 -11.82
C ASP A 96 4.33 2.88 -10.68
N VAL A 97 3.56 2.14 -9.86
CA VAL A 97 2.71 2.68 -8.79
C VAL A 97 2.80 1.80 -7.54
N VAL A 98 2.85 2.43 -6.39
CA VAL A 98 2.84 1.75 -5.08
C VAL A 98 1.89 2.49 -4.14
N PRO A 99 0.87 1.81 -3.55
CA PRO A 99 0.19 2.35 -2.39
C PRO A 99 1.14 2.31 -1.20
N GLU A 100 1.56 3.48 -0.75
CA GLU A 100 2.59 3.68 0.26
C GLU A 100 2.07 4.46 1.46
N TYR A 101 2.91 4.52 2.48
CA TYR A 101 2.74 5.30 3.69
C TYR A 101 3.84 6.35 3.73
N VAL A 102 3.46 7.62 3.87
CA VAL A 102 4.39 8.75 3.71
C VAL A 102 5.62 8.63 4.58
N GLY A 103 5.47 8.34 5.88
CA GLY A 103 6.60 8.15 6.78
C GLY A 103 7.45 6.95 6.44
N GLY A 104 6.81 5.89 5.98
CA GLY A 104 7.49 4.66 5.58
C GLY A 104 8.42 4.85 4.40
N ILE A 105 7.93 5.44 3.31
CA ILE A 105 8.76 5.63 2.09
C ILE A 105 9.85 6.69 2.30
N VAL A 106 9.52 7.82 2.95
CA VAL A 106 10.48 8.91 3.17
C VAL A 106 11.64 8.44 4.06
N ASN A 107 11.33 7.75 5.18
CA ASN A 107 12.38 7.23 6.07
C ASN A 107 13.15 6.06 5.46
N PHE A 108 12.54 5.25 4.61
CA PHE A 108 13.26 4.23 3.85
C PHE A 108 14.31 4.86 2.92
N LEU A 109 13.94 5.91 2.17
CA LEU A 109 14.87 6.62 1.29
C LEU A 109 15.97 7.31 2.10
N ASN A 110 15.64 7.94 3.22
CA ASN A 110 16.58 8.57 4.13
C ASN A 110 17.63 7.56 4.66
N SER A 111 17.17 6.40 5.11
CA SER A 111 18.08 5.35 5.59
C SER A 111 18.98 4.80 4.48
N ARG A 112 18.45 4.70 3.25
CA ARG A 112 19.22 4.24 2.09
C ARG A 112 20.30 5.23 1.67
N ASP A 113 20.04 6.54 1.78
CA ASP A 113 21.00 7.59 1.43
C ASP A 113 22.03 7.81 2.55
N GLY A 114 21.58 7.97 3.81
CA GLY A 114 22.41 8.29 4.96
C GLY A 114 23.01 7.10 5.71
N GLY A 115 22.58 5.86 5.37
CA GLY A 115 23.00 4.63 6.05
C GLY A 115 22.47 4.55 7.49
N ASP A 116 23.10 3.66 8.29
CA ASP A 116 22.71 3.38 9.69
C ASP A 116 22.77 4.59 10.65
N SER A 117 23.32 5.72 10.19
CA SER A 117 23.44 6.95 10.98
C SER A 117 22.44 8.05 10.55
N ALA A 118 21.55 7.76 9.62
CA ALA A 118 20.50 8.69 9.24
C ALA A 118 19.50 8.85 10.39
N GLU A 119 19.31 10.09 10.85
CA GLU A 119 18.24 10.37 11.79
C GLU A 119 16.90 10.34 11.05
N PRO A 120 15.90 9.59 11.53
CA PRO A 120 14.60 9.52 10.86
C PRO A 120 13.86 10.86 10.94
N PHE A 121 13.07 11.14 9.93
CA PHE A 121 12.09 12.22 9.98
C PHE A 121 10.92 11.79 10.87
N VAL A 122 10.53 12.66 11.80
CA VAL A 122 9.54 12.36 12.86
C VAL A 122 8.36 13.35 12.88
N ALA A 123 8.07 14.02 11.76
CA ALA A 123 6.93 14.91 11.72
C ALA A 123 5.61 14.16 11.94
N GLY A 124 4.75 14.70 12.80
CA GLY A 124 3.39 14.19 13.06
C GLY A 124 2.38 14.55 11.97
N ASP A 125 2.75 15.46 11.05
CA ASP A 125 1.95 15.85 9.88
C ASP A 125 2.50 15.22 8.61
N GLY A 126 1.62 14.53 7.85
CA GLY A 126 2.04 13.79 6.65
C GLY A 126 2.58 14.69 5.54
N GLN A 127 2.02 15.88 5.34
CA GLN A 127 2.49 16.83 4.34
C GLN A 127 3.87 17.39 4.73
N GLU A 128 4.05 17.73 5.99
CA GLU A 128 5.36 18.20 6.49
C GLU A 128 6.43 17.12 6.29
N LEU A 129 6.07 15.86 6.50
CA LEU A 129 6.99 14.73 6.32
C LEU A 129 7.32 14.50 4.84
N ALA A 130 6.34 14.62 3.95
CA ALA A 130 6.55 14.58 2.50
C ALA A 130 7.46 15.71 2.04
N ASP A 131 7.25 16.93 2.55
CA ASP A 131 8.07 18.11 2.24
C ASP A 131 9.52 17.93 2.72
N GLN A 132 9.74 17.36 3.91
CA GLN A 132 11.08 17.04 4.43
C GLN A 132 11.82 16.01 3.57
N GLY A 133 11.09 15.06 2.99
CA GLY A 133 11.63 14.00 2.13
C GLY A 133 11.71 14.37 0.64
N SER A 134 11.30 15.57 0.23
CA SER A 134 11.12 15.92 -1.19
C SER A 134 12.38 15.73 -2.03
N ASP A 135 13.54 16.17 -1.54
CA ASP A 135 14.81 15.98 -2.26
C ASP A 135 15.16 14.50 -2.48
N LEU A 136 14.86 13.65 -1.49
CA LEU A 136 15.10 12.19 -1.58
C LEU A 136 14.15 11.52 -2.57
N LEU A 137 12.91 11.96 -2.61
CA LEU A 137 11.89 11.48 -3.55
C LEU A 137 12.26 11.87 -4.98
N ASP A 138 12.64 13.13 -5.20
CA ASP A 138 13.08 13.65 -6.49
C ASP A 138 14.32 12.89 -7.01
N ASP A 139 15.33 12.71 -6.17
CA ASP A 139 16.56 11.97 -6.51
C ASP A 139 16.26 10.49 -6.82
N ALA A 140 15.24 9.93 -6.19
CA ALA A 140 14.78 8.57 -6.46
C ALA A 140 13.90 8.46 -7.71
N GLY A 141 13.41 9.56 -8.29
CA GLY A 141 12.46 9.58 -9.40
C GLY A 141 11.05 9.16 -9.00
N ILE A 142 10.63 9.49 -7.78
CA ILE A 142 9.34 9.13 -7.20
C ILE A 142 8.53 10.40 -6.93
N THR A 143 7.28 10.43 -7.38
CA THR A 143 6.32 11.49 -7.08
C THR A 143 5.26 10.93 -6.13
N LEU A 144 5.05 11.60 -4.99
CA LEU A 144 3.89 11.34 -4.15
C LEU A 144 2.71 12.16 -4.66
N LEU A 145 1.53 11.55 -4.79
CA LEU A 145 0.29 12.25 -5.08
C LEU A 145 -0.35 12.78 -3.78
N ASP A 146 -1.63 13.17 -3.83
CA ASP A 146 -2.33 13.67 -2.66
C ASP A 146 -2.43 12.60 -1.56
N LEU A 147 -2.14 12.99 -0.34
CA LEU A 147 -2.24 12.14 0.84
C LEU A 147 -3.72 11.94 1.22
N SER A 148 -4.05 10.74 1.69
CA SER A 148 -5.34 10.52 2.34
C SER A 148 -5.35 11.04 3.77
N GLU A 149 -6.57 11.18 4.36
CA GLU A 149 -6.72 11.36 5.81
C GLU A 149 -6.52 10.03 6.58
N ALA A 150 -6.55 8.89 5.88
CA ALA A 150 -6.32 7.59 6.49
C ALA A 150 -4.85 7.42 6.86
N THR A 151 -4.63 6.94 8.07
CA THR A 151 -3.29 6.63 8.60
C THR A 151 -3.26 5.19 9.09
N ASP A 152 -2.14 4.52 8.87
CA ASP A 152 -1.83 3.22 9.46
C ASP A 152 -0.46 3.26 10.12
N THR A 153 -0.45 3.44 11.42
CA THR A 153 0.79 3.45 12.23
C THR A 153 0.98 2.13 12.95
N ASN A 154 2.21 1.87 13.41
CA ASN A 154 2.39 0.81 14.38
C ASN A 154 1.53 1.08 15.62
N ALA A 155 0.98 0.03 16.17
CA ALA A 155 0.22 0.05 17.40
C ALA A 155 0.69 -1.08 18.33
N PHE A 156 0.58 -0.85 19.62
CA PHE A 156 0.95 -1.84 20.62
C PHE A 156 -0.30 -2.29 21.36
N PHE A 157 -0.43 -3.59 21.55
CA PHE A 157 -1.61 -4.17 22.13
C PHE A 157 -1.27 -5.11 23.31
N VAL A 158 -2.25 -5.25 24.19
CA VAL A 158 -2.26 -6.18 25.31
C VAL A 158 -3.56 -6.99 25.29
N THR A 159 -3.73 -7.96 26.20
CA THR A 159 -5.05 -8.58 26.38
C THR A 159 -6.01 -7.60 27.05
N GLN A 160 -7.29 -7.63 26.65
CA GLN A 160 -8.34 -6.80 27.28
C GLN A 160 -8.44 -7.07 28.80
N GLU A 161 -8.31 -8.35 29.21
CA GLU A 161 -8.32 -8.74 30.61
C GLU A 161 -7.22 -8.01 31.40
N ARG A 162 -5.99 -8.00 30.89
CA ARG A 162 -4.87 -7.32 31.58
C ARG A 162 -5.02 -5.81 31.58
N ALA A 163 -5.47 -5.22 30.47
CA ALA A 163 -5.73 -3.79 30.40
C ALA A 163 -6.76 -3.34 31.46
N GLU A 164 -7.84 -4.13 31.63
CA GLU A 164 -8.87 -3.86 32.65
C GLU A 164 -8.37 -4.07 34.08
N GLU A 165 -7.57 -5.12 34.32
CA GLU A 165 -7.03 -5.44 35.67
C GLU A 165 -6.03 -4.40 36.16
N GLU A 166 -5.14 -3.94 35.28
CA GLU A 166 -4.06 -2.99 35.61
C GLU A 166 -4.50 -1.52 35.39
N GLY A 167 -5.61 -1.30 34.67
CA GLY A 167 -6.12 0.02 34.33
C GLY A 167 -5.34 0.69 33.19
N TRP A 168 -4.75 -0.09 32.29
CA TRP A 168 -3.98 0.41 31.16
C TRP A 168 -4.88 0.83 30.00
N SER A 169 -4.62 2.01 29.47
CA SER A 169 -5.31 2.56 28.28
C SER A 169 -4.36 3.21 27.29
N ALA A 170 -3.19 3.65 27.75
CA ALA A 170 -2.16 4.30 26.96
C ALA A 170 -0.79 3.66 27.23
N LEU A 171 0.16 3.86 26.32
CA LEU A 171 1.52 3.37 26.49
C LEU A 171 2.23 4.01 27.70
N SER A 172 1.88 5.26 28.05
CA SER A 172 2.43 5.90 29.26
C SER A 172 2.01 5.21 30.56
N ASP A 173 0.92 4.44 30.58
CA ASP A 173 0.52 3.65 31.74
C ASP A 173 1.51 2.50 32.05
N LEU A 174 2.36 2.15 31.07
CA LEU A 174 3.38 1.09 31.19
C LEU A 174 4.73 1.62 31.70
N GLU A 175 4.87 2.91 32.05
CA GLU A 175 6.13 3.50 32.49
C GLU A 175 6.69 2.76 33.71
N GLY A 176 7.93 2.27 33.59
CA GLY A 176 8.62 1.51 34.66
C GLY A 176 8.25 0.03 34.73
N GLU A 177 7.32 -0.45 33.92
CA GLU A 177 7.02 -1.88 33.83
C GLU A 177 8.14 -2.64 33.11
N SER A 178 8.38 -3.89 33.53
CA SER A 178 9.37 -4.80 32.91
C SER A 178 8.64 -5.83 32.07
N LEU A 179 8.66 -5.65 30.72
CA LEU A 179 7.79 -6.36 29.79
C LEU A 179 8.57 -7.15 28.74
N VAL A 180 7.93 -8.17 28.19
CA VAL A 180 8.36 -8.89 27.00
C VAL A 180 7.49 -8.41 25.83
N LEU A 181 8.13 -7.93 24.75
CA LEU A 181 7.47 -7.50 23.53
C LEU A 181 7.55 -8.58 22.45
N ALA A 182 6.43 -8.90 21.80
CA ALA A 182 6.40 -9.65 20.56
C ALA A 182 6.26 -8.69 19.37
N ALA A 183 7.22 -8.68 18.44
CA ALA A 183 7.29 -7.69 17.38
C ALA A 183 8.01 -8.20 16.11
N ALA A 184 8.15 -7.32 15.12
CA ALA A 184 9.00 -7.55 13.95
C ALA A 184 10.48 -7.69 14.34
N PRO A 185 11.29 -8.44 13.58
CA PRO A 185 12.69 -8.69 13.91
C PRO A 185 13.58 -7.44 13.98
N ASP A 186 13.20 -6.37 13.31
CA ASP A 186 13.91 -5.09 13.23
C ASP A 186 13.46 -4.05 14.27
N CYS A 187 12.54 -4.41 15.18
CA CYS A 187 11.93 -3.49 16.14
C CYS A 187 12.90 -2.88 17.14
N GLU A 188 13.95 -3.62 17.58
CA GLU A 188 14.77 -3.27 18.76
C GLU A 188 15.36 -1.85 18.71
N GLY A 189 15.90 -1.43 17.57
CA GLY A 189 16.59 -0.13 17.41
C GLY A 189 15.72 0.98 16.82
N ARG A 190 14.45 0.72 16.52
CA ARG A 190 13.57 1.68 15.88
C ARG A 190 12.92 2.61 16.89
N LEU A 191 12.91 3.93 16.60
CA LEU A 191 12.25 4.94 17.42
C LEU A 191 10.73 4.79 17.47
N ASP A 192 10.14 4.26 16.41
CA ASP A 192 8.72 3.95 16.33
C ASP A 192 8.38 2.55 16.90
N CYS A 193 9.33 1.89 17.56
CA CYS A 193 9.16 0.56 18.15
C CYS A 193 9.97 0.42 19.45
N GLY A 194 10.93 -0.50 19.55
CA GLY A 194 11.62 -0.84 20.79
C GLY A 194 12.38 0.31 21.42
N ALA A 195 13.09 1.11 20.65
CA ALA A 195 13.81 2.28 21.15
C ALA A 195 12.83 3.34 21.72
N GLY A 196 11.76 3.69 20.99
CA GLY A 196 10.78 4.66 21.46
C GLY A 196 10.03 4.19 22.73
N LEU A 197 9.64 2.91 22.80
CA LEU A 197 9.05 2.35 24.01
C LEU A 197 9.98 2.46 25.22
N THR A 198 11.28 2.31 25.00
CA THR A 198 12.27 2.37 26.10
C THR A 198 12.66 3.80 26.44
N GLU A 199 12.95 4.64 25.45
CA GLU A 199 13.50 5.98 25.64
C GLU A 199 12.43 7.03 25.96
N ASP A 200 11.30 6.98 25.23
CA ASP A 200 10.22 7.96 25.38
C ASP A 200 9.18 7.54 26.42
N TYR A 201 8.84 6.25 26.47
CA TYR A 201 7.84 5.73 27.41
C TYR A 201 8.45 5.20 28.72
N GLY A 202 9.75 4.98 28.79
CA GLY A 202 10.41 4.46 29.99
C GLY A 202 10.03 3.02 30.33
N ILE A 203 9.60 2.24 29.34
CA ILE A 203 9.25 0.83 29.50
C ILE A 203 10.55 0.00 29.51
N GLU A 204 10.72 -0.91 30.48
CA GLU A 204 11.84 -1.84 30.50
C GLU A 204 11.54 -3.06 29.63
N LEU A 205 12.00 -3.06 28.38
CA LEU A 205 11.88 -4.23 27.51
C LEU A 205 12.93 -5.26 27.89
N THR A 206 12.53 -6.29 28.64
CA THR A 206 13.41 -7.37 29.09
C THR A 206 13.77 -8.33 27.97
N LYS A 207 12.92 -8.43 26.95
CA LYS A 207 13.11 -9.25 25.76
C LYS A 207 12.20 -8.79 24.63
N ILE A 208 12.70 -8.88 23.39
CA ILE A 208 11.87 -8.78 22.17
C ILE A 208 11.85 -10.16 21.50
N LEU A 209 10.65 -10.67 21.26
CA LEU A 209 10.41 -11.92 20.52
C LEU A 209 10.17 -11.57 19.05
N PRO A 210 11.04 -12.00 18.11
CA PRO A 210 10.92 -11.64 16.69
C PRO A 210 9.88 -12.51 15.98
N LEU A 211 8.60 -12.33 16.32
CA LEU A 211 7.50 -13.17 15.85
C LEU A 211 6.79 -12.61 14.61
N GLY A 212 7.10 -11.36 14.23
CA GLY A 212 6.55 -10.68 13.04
C GLY A 212 5.66 -9.51 13.39
N TYR A 213 5.39 -8.68 12.38
CA TYR A 213 4.46 -7.56 12.44
C TYR A 213 3.03 -8.08 12.21
N ALA A 214 2.08 -7.71 13.06
CA ALA A 214 0.67 -8.06 12.92
C ALA A 214 0.46 -9.55 12.54
N SER A 215 1.23 -10.45 13.16
CA SER A 215 1.22 -11.87 12.80
C SER A 215 0.43 -12.71 13.79
N ASP A 216 -0.12 -13.84 13.33
CA ASP A 216 -0.79 -14.82 14.20
C ASP A 216 0.10 -15.26 15.37
N GLN A 217 1.41 -15.35 15.15
CA GLN A 217 2.37 -15.73 16.19
C GLN A 217 2.52 -14.65 17.25
N THR A 218 2.51 -13.37 16.84
CA THR A 218 2.55 -12.22 17.75
C THR A 218 1.28 -12.16 18.60
N TYR A 219 0.11 -12.31 18.00
CA TYR A 219 -1.16 -12.33 18.74
C TYR A 219 -1.22 -13.48 19.73
N GLN A 220 -0.88 -14.68 19.27
CA GLN A 220 -0.93 -15.87 20.11
C GLN A 220 0.05 -15.80 21.29
N SER A 221 1.23 -15.22 21.09
CA SER A 221 2.23 -15.03 22.15
C SER A 221 1.70 -14.16 23.30
N VAL A 222 0.95 -13.11 23.00
CA VAL A 222 0.31 -12.24 24.02
C VAL A 222 -0.85 -12.96 24.69
N ILE A 223 -1.70 -13.66 23.93
CA ILE A 223 -2.83 -14.43 24.46
C ILE A 223 -2.36 -15.52 25.43
N ASP A 224 -1.27 -16.22 25.08
CA ASP A 224 -0.73 -17.31 25.90
C ASP A 224 0.15 -16.80 27.06
N GLY A 225 0.42 -15.50 27.15
CA GLY A 225 1.26 -14.89 28.19
C GLY A 225 2.75 -15.17 28.00
N GLU A 226 3.19 -15.53 26.79
CA GLU A 226 4.62 -15.64 26.45
C GLU A 226 5.27 -14.27 26.25
N SER A 227 4.48 -13.29 25.82
CA SER A 227 4.79 -11.87 25.79
C SER A 227 3.72 -11.05 26.49
N ASP A 228 4.09 -9.88 26.95
CA ASP A 228 3.20 -8.95 27.67
C ASP A 228 2.54 -7.95 26.73
N LEU A 229 3.28 -7.58 25.68
CA LEU A 229 2.93 -6.56 24.68
C LEU A 229 3.16 -7.12 23.30
N GLY A 230 2.32 -6.79 22.34
CA GLY A 230 2.46 -7.17 20.94
C GLY A 230 2.43 -5.97 20.01
N LEU A 231 3.13 -6.07 18.88
CA LEU A 231 3.14 -5.07 17.81
C LEU A 231 2.14 -5.44 16.72
N THR A 232 1.29 -4.48 16.36
CA THR A 232 0.32 -4.57 15.27
C THR A 232 0.20 -3.22 14.55
N SER A 233 -0.91 -2.99 13.85
CA SER A 233 -1.26 -1.71 13.23
C SER A 233 -2.53 -1.10 13.84
N THR A 234 -2.69 0.22 13.69
CA THR A 234 -3.89 0.94 14.12
C THR A 234 -5.14 0.54 13.32
N THR A 235 -4.97 -0.06 12.14
CA THR A 235 -6.05 -0.51 11.25
C THR A 235 -6.42 -1.99 11.43
N ASP A 236 -5.81 -2.68 12.41
CA ASP A 236 -6.06 -4.10 12.66
C ASP A 236 -7.44 -4.35 13.28
N GLY A 237 -8.42 -4.63 12.43
CA GLY A 237 -9.80 -4.95 12.83
C GLY A 237 -10.00 -6.32 13.48
N THR A 238 -8.96 -7.13 13.69
CA THR A 238 -9.08 -8.49 14.24
C THR A 238 -8.99 -8.54 15.77
N LEU A 239 -8.35 -7.55 16.38
CA LEU A 239 -7.98 -7.53 17.80
C LEU A 239 -9.16 -7.77 18.75
N ASP A 240 -10.27 -7.08 18.53
CA ASP A 240 -11.49 -7.19 19.35
C ASP A 240 -12.00 -8.65 19.43
N SER A 241 -11.97 -9.35 18.30
CA SER A 241 -12.40 -10.75 18.21
C SER A 241 -11.47 -11.73 18.93
N LEU A 242 -10.22 -11.31 19.15
CA LEU A 242 -9.18 -12.06 19.85
C LEU A 242 -9.09 -11.72 21.34
N GLY A 243 -9.90 -10.77 21.82
CA GLY A 243 -9.82 -10.28 23.20
C GLY A 243 -8.57 -9.44 23.46
N LEU A 244 -8.07 -8.76 22.44
CA LEU A 244 -6.92 -7.87 22.48
C LEU A 244 -7.36 -6.40 22.36
N VAL A 245 -6.57 -5.48 22.87
CA VAL A 245 -6.84 -4.04 22.81
C VAL A 245 -5.55 -3.26 22.58
N VAL A 246 -5.62 -2.28 21.69
CA VAL A 246 -4.52 -1.34 21.43
C VAL A 246 -4.44 -0.34 22.59
N LEU A 247 -3.21 -0.02 23.01
CA LEU A 247 -2.92 1.09 23.90
C LEU A 247 -2.64 2.36 23.09
N ASP A 248 -3.12 3.49 23.60
CA ASP A 248 -2.96 4.79 22.94
C ASP A 248 -1.49 5.25 22.95
N ASP A 249 -0.98 5.72 21.82
CA ASP A 249 0.36 6.32 21.70
C ASP A 249 0.32 7.79 22.11
N ASP A 250 0.14 8.05 23.39
CA ASP A 250 -0.08 9.38 23.97
C ASP A 250 1.18 10.27 24.06
N ARG A 251 2.37 9.74 23.67
CA ARG A 251 3.61 10.49 23.50
C ARG A 251 4.06 10.61 22.04
N GLU A 252 3.23 10.10 21.12
CA GLU A 252 3.36 10.30 19.67
C GLU A 252 4.73 9.87 19.11
N ILE A 253 5.20 8.65 19.45
CA ILE A 253 6.43 8.09 18.88
C ILE A 253 6.26 7.62 17.42
N GLN A 254 5.01 7.52 16.95
CA GLN A 254 4.76 7.11 15.58
C GLN A 254 4.87 8.31 14.63
N PRO A 255 5.70 8.24 13.56
CA PRO A 255 5.68 9.25 12.50
C PRO A 255 4.33 9.20 11.76
N ALA A 256 3.98 10.29 11.08
CA ALA A 256 2.82 10.30 10.21
C ALA A 256 2.89 9.20 9.15
N GLN A 257 1.83 8.43 9.03
CA GLN A 257 1.72 7.29 8.10
C GLN A 257 0.44 7.41 7.26
N ASN A 258 0.20 8.61 6.72
CA ASN A 258 -0.89 8.80 5.78
C ASN A 258 -0.67 7.93 4.55
N LEU A 259 -1.73 7.24 4.12
CA LEU A 259 -1.73 6.53 2.84
C LEU A 259 -1.54 7.51 1.70
N VAL A 260 -0.66 7.16 0.76
CA VAL A 260 -0.29 8.02 -0.36
C VAL A 260 0.05 7.17 -1.59
N PRO A 261 -0.41 7.54 -2.79
CA PRO A 261 0.09 6.91 -4.01
C PRO A 261 1.50 7.41 -4.29
N ALA A 262 2.48 6.52 -4.28
CA ALA A 262 3.82 6.77 -4.78
C ALA A 262 3.91 6.29 -6.23
N VAL A 263 4.31 7.16 -7.14
CA VAL A 263 4.31 6.92 -8.59
C VAL A 263 5.69 7.17 -9.16
N SER A 264 6.12 6.35 -10.12
CA SER A 264 7.28 6.67 -10.96
C SER A 264 7.05 8.01 -11.64
N THR A 265 7.96 8.96 -11.45
CA THR A 265 7.85 10.30 -12.07
C THR A 265 7.81 10.18 -13.60
N GLU A 266 8.61 9.29 -14.19
CA GLU A 266 8.60 9.04 -15.65
C GLU A 266 7.24 8.49 -16.11
N PHE A 267 6.67 7.55 -15.37
CA PHE A 267 5.33 7.00 -15.68
C PHE A 267 4.23 8.05 -15.56
N LEU A 268 4.29 8.89 -14.53
CA LEU A 268 3.32 9.97 -14.33
C LEU A 268 3.39 11.04 -15.44
N ASP A 269 4.59 11.36 -15.92
CA ASP A 269 4.78 12.28 -17.05
C ASP A 269 4.15 11.75 -18.35
N GLU A 270 4.17 10.43 -18.56
CA GLU A 270 3.54 9.76 -19.70
C GLU A 270 2.03 9.57 -19.52
N HIS A 271 1.56 9.48 -18.26
CA HIS A 271 0.17 9.19 -17.86
C HIS A 271 -0.34 10.22 -16.83
N PRO A 272 -0.47 11.51 -17.20
CA PRO A 272 -0.86 12.56 -16.23
C PRO A 272 -2.29 12.42 -15.69
N ASP A 273 -3.14 11.62 -16.33
CA ASP A 273 -4.49 11.29 -15.86
C ASP A 273 -4.51 10.37 -14.63
N LEU A 274 -3.38 9.73 -14.31
CA LEU A 274 -3.28 8.82 -13.17
C LEU A 274 -3.58 9.51 -11.85
N ALA A 275 -3.13 10.75 -11.68
CA ALA A 275 -3.41 11.54 -10.48
C ALA A 275 -4.92 11.75 -10.29
N ASP A 276 -5.61 12.19 -11.33
CA ASP A 276 -7.07 12.42 -11.32
C ASP A 276 -7.86 11.13 -11.04
N LEU A 277 -7.33 9.97 -11.41
CA LEU A 277 -7.95 8.66 -11.17
C LEU A 277 -7.83 8.19 -9.72
N LEU A 278 -6.70 8.46 -9.07
CA LEU A 278 -6.42 8.02 -7.69
C LEU A 278 -6.90 9.04 -6.63
N GLU A 279 -6.96 10.34 -6.96
CA GLU A 279 -7.40 11.41 -6.05
C GLU A 279 -8.75 11.13 -5.35
N PRO A 280 -9.83 10.70 -6.07
CA PRO A 280 -11.12 10.44 -5.40
C PRO A 280 -11.05 9.31 -4.36
N LEU A 281 -10.19 8.32 -4.57
CA LEU A 281 -9.97 7.27 -3.59
C LEU A 281 -9.26 7.83 -2.35
N MET A 282 -8.16 8.58 -2.54
CA MET A 282 -7.42 9.18 -1.43
C MET A 282 -8.31 10.13 -0.60
N ALA A 283 -9.10 10.96 -1.27
CA ALA A 283 -10.05 11.87 -0.61
C ALA A 283 -11.18 11.16 0.16
N ALA A 284 -11.51 9.91 -0.19
CA ALA A 284 -12.57 9.14 0.46
C ALA A 284 -12.07 8.26 1.61
N LEU A 285 -10.76 8.00 1.70
CA LEU A 285 -10.19 7.14 2.73
C LEU A 285 -10.03 7.87 4.06
N THR A 286 -10.51 7.23 5.11
CA THR A 286 -10.27 7.61 6.51
C THR A 286 -9.90 6.36 7.30
N THR A 287 -9.22 6.50 8.43
CA THR A 287 -8.81 5.35 9.27
C THR A 287 -10.01 4.48 9.73
N GLU A 288 -11.20 5.06 9.82
CA GLU A 288 -12.42 4.34 10.23
C GLU A 288 -13.12 3.57 9.08
N LYS A 289 -12.58 3.58 7.88
CA LYS A 289 -13.22 2.95 6.71
C LYS A 289 -12.35 1.89 6.10
#